data_812530579496222847a7e7ea030a6388
#
_entry.id   812530579496222847a7e7ea030a6388
#
_cell.length_a   1.000
_cell.length_b   1.000
_cell.length_c   1.000
_cell.angle_alpha   90.00
_cell.angle_beta   90.00
_cell.angle_gamma   90.00
#
_symmetry.space_group_name_H-M   'P 1'
#
loop_
_entity.id
_entity.type
_entity.pdbx_description
1 polymer ?
#
loop_
_entity_poly.entity_id
_entity_poly.type
_entity_poly.pdbx_seq_one_letter_code
_entity_poly.pdbx_strand_id
1 'polypeptide(L)'
;KHFGESKDDWGLVAEVGGKIVGAIWVRIMNDYGHIDDETPSLAISLYKEYRGFGVGTAMMKEILTLLKSHGNSRVSLSVQKANYAAKMYLKIGFEIVRENEEEYIMVYYL
;
A
#
# COMPACT_ATOMS: atom_id res chain seq x y z
N LYS A 1 -0.04 2.63 -14.48
CA LYS A 1 0.23 1.35 -15.12
C LYS A 1 0.05 0.19 -14.17
N HIS A 2 -0.45 -0.88 -14.72
CA HIS A 2 -0.56 -2.12 -13.97
C HIS A 2 0.69 -2.98 -14.13
N PHE A 3 1.03 -3.70 -13.09
CA PHE A 3 1.92 -4.83 -13.19
C PHE A 3 1.44 -5.88 -12.20
N GLY A 4 1.78 -7.13 -12.46
CA GLY A 4 1.13 -8.25 -11.81
C GLY A 4 0.12 -8.85 -12.78
N GLU A 5 0.14 -10.15 -12.90
CA GLU A 5 -0.58 -10.82 -13.97
C GLU A 5 -1.76 -11.65 -13.50
N SER A 6 -1.79 -12.01 -12.22
CA SER A 6 -2.93 -12.73 -11.72
C SER A 6 -4.05 -11.74 -11.39
N LYS A 7 -5.28 -12.22 -11.36
CA LYS A 7 -6.39 -11.34 -11.02
C LYS A 7 -6.31 -10.78 -9.60
N ASP A 8 -5.52 -11.42 -8.75
CA ASP A 8 -5.34 -11.00 -7.36
C ASP A 8 -4.05 -10.22 -7.14
N ASP A 9 -3.23 -10.11 -8.19
CA ASP A 9 -1.95 -9.40 -8.15
C ASP A 9 -1.96 -8.29 -9.16
N TRP A 10 -1.96 -7.05 -8.71
CA TRP A 10 -1.93 -5.91 -9.60
C TRP A 10 -1.39 -4.70 -8.88
N GLY A 11 -1.02 -3.69 -9.65
CA GLY A 11 -0.44 -2.52 -9.04
C GLY A 11 -0.29 -1.36 -9.99
N LEU A 12 0.36 -0.33 -9.51
CA LEU A 12 0.61 0.91 -10.22
C LEU A 12 2.07 1.27 -10.12
N VAL A 13 2.57 1.98 -11.12
CA VAL A 13 3.90 2.58 -11.04
C VAL A 13 3.76 4.09 -11.16
N ALA A 14 4.68 4.81 -10.51
CA ALA A 14 4.78 6.25 -10.62
C ALA A 14 5.94 6.58 -11.53
N GLU A 15 5.72 7.49 -12.48
CA GLU A 15 6.74 7.94 -13.41
C GLU A 15 6.93 9.45 -13.30
N VAL A 16 8.17 9.89 -13.36
CA VAL A 16 8.52 11.30 -13.41
C VAL A 16 9.56 11.46 -14.52
N GLY A 17 9.23 12.30 -15.51
CA GLY A 17 10.14 12.53 -16.64
C GLY A 17 10.50 11.27 -17.42
N GLY A 18 9.57 10.32 -17.53
CA GLY A 18 9.80 9.07 -18.23
C GLY A 18 10.52 8.00 -17.42
N LYS A 19 10.84 8.29 -16.15
CA LYS A 19 11.54 7.36 -15.29
C LYS A 19 10.58 6.83 -14.23
N ILE A 20 10.63 5.51 -14.00
CA ILE A 20 9.84 4.91 -12.91
C ILE A 20 10.52 5.22 -11.58
N VAL A 21 9.82 5.88 -10.69
CA VAL A 21 10.36 6.33 -9.41
C VAL A 21 9.72 5.63 -8.22
N GLY A 22 8.66 4.89 -8.43
CA GLY A 22 8.02 4.14 -7.36
C GLY A 22 7.02 3.15 -7.91
N ALA A 23 6.57 2.28 -7.03
CA ALA A 23 5.60 1.25 -7.37
C ALA A 23 4.76 0.94 -6.14
N ILE A 24 3.51 0.59 -6.36
CA ILE A 24 2.62 0.08 -5.33
C ILE A 24 1.92 -1.14 -5.91
N TRP A 25 1.89 -2.23 -5.15
CA TRP A 25 1.26 -3.46 -5.64
C TRP A 25 0.43 -4.10 -4.56
N VAL A 26 -0.54 -4.86 -5.00
CA VAL A 26 -1.56 -5.48 -4.17
C VAL A 26 -1.64 -6.94 -4.53
N ARG A 27 -1.78 -7.79 -3.52
CA ARG A 27 -2.02 -9.21 -3.74
C ARG A 27 -2.70 -9.82 -2.53
N ILE A 28 -3.37 -10.93 -2.75
CA ILE A 28 -3.88 -11.76 -1.67
C ILE A 28 -2.83 -12.84 -1.43
N MET A 29 -2.19 -12.80 -0.27
CA MET A 29 -1.13 -13.73 0.04
C MET A 29 -1.07 -13.96 1.54
N ASN A 30 -0.55 -15.10 1.90
CA ASN A 30 -0.44 -15.51 3.29
C ASN A 30 0.92 -15.05 3.84
N ASP A 31 1.03 -13.75 4.08
CA ASP A 31 2.26 -13.15 4.60
C ASP A 31 1.98 -12.44 5.92
N TYR A 32 2.99 -11.72 6.41
CA TYR A 32 2.89 -11.03 7.69
C TYR A 32 1.81 -9.95 7.71
N GLY A 33 1.55 -9.30 6.57
CA GLY A 33 0.48 -8.31 6.46
C GLY A 33 -0.90 -8.90 6.26
N HIS A 34 -1.00 -10.22 6.19
CA HIS A 34 -2.24 -10.93 5.94
C HIS A 34 -3.20 -10.85 7.13
N ILE A 35 -4.43 -10.45 6.88
CA ILE A 35 -5.49 -10.40 7.89
C ILE A 35 -6.44 -11.59 7.72
N ASP A 36 -6.89 -11.82 6.48
CA ASP A 36 -7.73 -12.96 6.13
C ASP A 36 -7.65 -13.17 4.62
N ASP A 37 -8.27 -14.25 4.13
CA ASP A 37 -8.17 -14.62 2.72
C ASP A 37 -8.85 -13.65 1.77
N GLU A 38 -9.72 -12.79 2.28
CA GLU A 38 -10.47 -11.84 1.48
C GLU A 38 -9.88 -10.43 1.51
N THR A 39 -8.90 -10.19 2.38
CA THR A 39 -8.28 -8.89 2.53
C THR A 39 -6.95 -8.86 1.79
N PRO A 40 -6.86 -8.11 0.68
CA PRO A 40 -5.58 -7.99 0.00
C PRO A 40 -4.57 -7.24 0.85
N SER A 41 -3.30 -7.57 0.66
CA SER A 41 -2.18 -6.86 1.25
C SER A 41 -1.55 -5.97 0.20
N LEU A 42 -1.05 -4.82 0.59
CA LEU A 42 -0.34 -3.95 -0.33
C LEU A 42 1.08 -3.68 0.14
N ALA A 43 1.93 -3.36 -0.81
CA ALA A 43 3.29 -2.92 -0.55
C ALA A 43 3.60 -1.74 -1.47
N ILE A 44 4.43 -0.83 -0.99
CA ILE A 44 4.78 0.36 -1.73
C ILE A 44 6.30 0.55 -1.66
N SER A 45 6.88 0.96 -2.77
CA SER A 45 8.29 1.30 -2.86
C SER A 45 8.42 2.63 -3.60
N LEU A 46 9.29 3.49 -3.10
CA LEU A 46 9.51 4.81 -3.69
C LEU A 46 10.96 5.17 -3.49
N TYR A 47 11.63 5.62 -4.55
CA TYR A 47 13.01 6.08 -4.43
C TYR A 47 13.09 7.22 -3.44
N LYS A 48 14.14 7.20 -2.64
CA LYS A 48 14.34 8.15 -1.56
C LYS A 48 14.26 9.60 -2.02
N GLU A 49 14.78 9.90 -3.20
CA GLU A 49 14.80 11.23 -3.76
C GLU A 49 13.41 11.82 -4.02
N TYR A 50 12.41 10.95 -4.11
CA TYR A 50 11.04 11.37 -4.39
C TYR A 50 10.12 11.35 -3.17
N ARG A 51 10.67 11.05 -2.01
CA ARG A 51 9.92 11.05 -0.77
C ARG A 51 9.71 12.50 -0.31
N GLY A 52 8.58 12.74 0.32
CA GLY A 52 8.27 14.07 0.84
C GLY A 52 7.63 15.01 -0.18
N PHE A 53 7.41 14.56 -1.42
CA PHE A 53 6.80 15.38 -2.46
C PHE A 53 5.35 14.98 -2.75
N GLY A 54 4.76 14.16 -1.91
CA GLY A 54 3.38 13.75 -2.08
C GLY A 54 3.14 12.61 -3.08
N VAL A 55 4.20 12.07 -3.68
CA VAL A 55 4.07 10.99 -4.65
C VAL A 55 3.49 9.74 -4.01
N GLY A 56 4.00 9.36 -2.84
CA GLY A 56 3.50 8.19 -2.13
C GLY A 56 2.04 8.33 -1.74
N THR A 57 1.66 9.51 -1.26
CA THR A 57 0.27 9.79 -0.90
C THR A 57 -0.64 9.71 -2.12
N ALA A 58 -0.22 10.28 -3.25
CA ALA A 58 -0.99 10.24 -4.49
C ALA A 58 -1.17 8.81 -4.99
N MET A 59 -0.10 8.00 -4.97
CA MET A 59 -0.16 6.61 -5.35
C MET A 59 -1.11 5.82 -4.46
N MET A 60 -1.02 6.05 -3.16
CA MET A 60 -1.87 5.36 -2.19
C MET A 60 -3.34 5.69 -2.42
N LYS A 61 -3.67 6.97 -2.62
CA LYS A 61 -5.05 7.36 -2.88
C LYS A 61 -5.60 6.73 -4.15
N GLU A 62 -4.77 6.64 -5.18
CA GLU A 62 -5.18 6.02 -6.43
C GLU A 62 -5.43 4.53 -6.28
N ILE A 63 -4.54 3.80 -5.59
CA ILE A 63 -4.72 2.37 -5.40
C ILE A 63 -5.95 2.08 -4.54
N LEU A 64 -6.21 2.90 -3.53
CA LEU A 64 -7.40 2.73 -2.68
C LEU A 64 -8.67 2.92 -3.49
N THR A 65 -8.70 3.89 -4.39
CA THR A 65 -9.84 4.11 -5.28
C THR A 65 -10.06 2.90 -6.19
N LEU A 66 -8.98 2.35 -6.74
CA LEU A 66 -9.07 1.17 -7.60
C LEU A 66 -9.54 -0.05 -6.84
N LEU A 67 -9.03 -0.26 -5.63
CA LEU A 67 -9.45 -1.38 -4.78
C LEU A 67 -10.94 -1.30 -4.48
N LYS A 68 -11.42 -0.12 -4.17
CA LYS A 68 -12.84 0.08 -3.90
C LYS A 68 -13.67 -0.22 -5.14
N SER A 69 -13.22 0.23 -6.31
CA SER A 69 -13.94 0.00 -7.57
C SER A 69 -13.98 -1.48 -7.96
N HIS A 70 -13.01 -2.27 -7.46
CA HIS A 70 -12.98 -3.71 -7.69
C HIS A 70 -13.77 -4.50 -6.64
N GLY A 71 -14.46 -3.83 -5.74
CA GLY A 71 -15.33 -4.48 -4.78
C GLY A 71 -14.67 -4.92 -3.49
N ASN A 72 -13.43 -4.51 -3.25
CA ASN A 72 -12.77 -4.82 -1.99
C ASN A 72 -13.33 -3.94 -0.86
N SER A 73 -13.46 -4.51 0.33
CA SER A 73 -13.99 -3.77 1.48
C SER A 73 -12.90 -3.19 2.37
N ARG A 74 -11.69 -3.73 2.28
CA ARG A 74 -10.56 -3.25 3.06
C ARG A 74 -9.26 -3.75 2.45
N VAL A 75 -8.14 -3.15 2.88
CA VAL A 75 -6.81 -3.54 2.47
C VAL A 75 -5.87 -3.41 3.66
N SER A 76 -4.88 -4.28 3.75
CA SER A 76 -3.92 -4.27 4.84
C SER A 76 -2.52 -3.98 4.35
N LEU A 77 -1.66 -3.53 5.26
CA LEU A 77 -0.23 -3.43 5.02
C LEU A 77 0.53 -3.65 6.32
N SER A 78 1.81 -3.96 6.20
CA SER A 78 2.71 -3.95 7.34
C SER A 78 3.76 -2.86 7.12
N VAL A 79 4.17 -2.21 8.20
CA VAL A 79 5.16 -1.14 8.13
C VAL A 79 5.98 -1.14 9.41
N GLN A 80 7.29 -0.93 9.26
CA GLN A 80 8.16 -0.82 10.42
C GLN A 80 7.84 0.46 11.20
N LYS A 81 7.84 0.36 12.52
CA LYS A 81 7.55 1.51 13.39
C LYS A 81 8.52 2.67 13.16
N ALA A 82 9.77 2.34 12.82
CA ALA A 82 10.78 3.35 12.56
C ALA A 82 10.63 4.00 11.17
N ASN A 83 9.77 3.46 10.31
CA ASN A 83 9.59 3.99 8.97
C ASN A 83 8.70 5.23 9.03
N TYR A 84 9.18 6.34 8.46
CA TYR A 84 8.40 7.58 8.42
C TYR A 84 7.05 7.42 7.72
N ALA A 85 6.93 6.45 6.82
CA ALA A 85 5.70 6.22 6.08
C ALA A 85 4.54 5.80 6.98
N ALA A 86 4.82 5.28 8.18
CA ALA A 86 3.76 4.96 9.13
C ALA A 86 2.87 6.17 9.42
N LYS A 87 3.47 7.35 9.56
CA LYS A 87 2.71 8.58 9.79
C LYS A 87 1.85 8.96 8.59
N MET A 88 2.38 8.73 7.39
CA MET A 88 1.64 8.98 6.15
C MET A 88 0.40 8.10 6.07
N TYR A 89 0.54 6.83 6.40
CA TYR A 89 -0.58 5.89 6.36
C TYR A 89 -1.66 6.27 7.36
N LEU A 90 -1.26 6.63 8.58
CA LEU A 90 -2.22 7.10 9.59
C LEU A 90 -2.97 8.33 9.12
N LYS A 91 -2.25 9.25 8.49
CA LYS A 91 -2.83 10.49 7.99
C LYS A 91 -3.84 10.25 6.86
N ILE A 92 -3.59 9.26 6.04
CA ILE A 92 -4.49 8.87 4.95
C ILE A 92 -5.77 8.24 5.51
N GLY A 93 -5.67 7.55 6.66
CA GLY A 93 -6.83 6.94 7.29
C GLY A 93 -6.66 5.47 7.65
N PHE A 94 -5.45 4.93 7.50
CA PHE A 94 -5.19 3.57 7.97
C PHE A 94 -5.26 3.52 9.48
N GLU A 95 -5.69 2.38 9.99
CA GLU A 95 -5.79 2.12 11.43
C GLU A 95 -4.86 0.98 11.82
N ILE A 96 -4.19 1.12 12.95
CA ILE A 96 -3.34 0.06 13.48
C ILE A 96 -4.26 -0.99 14.11
N VAL A 97 -4.22 -2.21 13.60
CA VAL A 97 -5.05 -3.30 14.11
C VAL A 97 -4.23 -4.32 14.88
N ARG A 98 -2.91 -4.34 14.66
CA ARG A 98 -2.00 -5.25 15.33
C ARG A 98 -0.62 -4.63 15.35
N GLU A 99 0.21 -5.02 16.31
CA GLU A 99 1.61 -4.58 16.34
C GLU A 99 2.46 -5.58 17.11
N ASN A 100 3.74 -5.59 16.76
CA ASN A 100 4.77 -6.25 17.55
C ASN A 100 5.83 -5.22 17.91
N GLU A 101 7.00 -5.66 18.37
CA GLU A 101 8.05 -4.74 18.77
C GLU A 101 8.56 -3.85 17.64
N GLU A 102 8.52 -4.34 16.42
CA GLU A 102 9.15 -3.67 15.28
C GLU A 102 8.17 -3.12 14.25
N GLU A 103 6.97 -3.67 14.15
CA GLU A 103 6.06 -3.37 13.06
C GLU A 103 4.63 -3.13 13.50
N TYR A 104 3.92 -2.34 12.69
CA TYR A 104 2.47 -2.20 12.75
C TYR A 104 1.83 -2.97 11.61
N ILE A 105 0.68 -3.59 11.87
CA ILE A 105 -0.22 -4.06 10.82
C ILE A 105 -1.37 -3.07 10.77
N MET A 106 -1.58 -2.47 9.62
CA MET A 106 -2.60 -1.45 9.44
C MET A 106 -3.63 -1.88 8.43
N VAL A 107 -4.85 -1.39 8.60
CA VAL A 107 -5.97 -1.67 7.69
C VAL A 107 -6.65 -0.36 7.32
N TYR A 108 -7.03 -0.26 6.06
CA TYR A 108 -7.86 0.83 5.56
C TYR A 108 -9.20 0.23 5.11
N TYR A 109 -10.29 0.80 5.58
CA TYR A 109 -11.65 0.35 5.22
C TYR A 109 -12.14 1.18 4.03
N LEU A 110 -12.47 0.48 2.95
CA LEU A 110 -12.81 1.09 1.66
C LEU A 110 -14.32 1.46 1.50
#